data_606c4bda869afdf1733ed19c9ca7b0e2
#
_entry.id   606c4bda869afdf1733ed19c9ca7b0e2
#
_cell.length_a   1.000
_cell.length_b   1.000
_cell.length_c   1.000
_cell.angle_alpha   90.00
_cell.angle_beta   90.00
_cell.angle_gamma   90.00
#
_symmetry.space_group_name_H-M   'P 1'
#
loop_
_entity.id
_entity.type
_entity.pdbx_description
1 polymer ?
#
loop_
_entity_poly.entity_id
_entity_poly.type
_entity_poly.pdbx_seq_one_letter_code
_entity_poly.pdbx_strand_id
1 'polypeptide(L)'
;MSAPWIPQTTQRIRTMTVKVIGAGLAGCEAAVQLARRGFDVELHEMKPQKYSPAHHYEGFAELVCSNSLKAARPESACGLLKEEMRRFGSVILEAAEKTAVPAGGALAVDRTKFSDEVTRIVRSFPNIRVVSGEVTEIPQNNVVICTGPLTSDALAEKIRGICGEGLSFYDAAAPIVSAESIDFSRAFYQTRYDKGEADYVNCPMDRDEYQAFYDALVTAESAPLKEFDRPEESAGMKVFEGCMPVEVLAKRGFESVRYGCMKPVGLTDPRTGKRPYAVVQLRKENKDGTMYNLVGFQTNLKFGEQKRVFSMIPGLENAEFVRYGVMHRNTFLDSPRLLDKWFMLRGSDNVFFGGQMTGVEGYVESAASGIIAGRALADRLSGKTPLELPHTTMLGALCSYISDPTVENFQPMASSMGILPGLDRVIKGKQERYAALAQRALSDLDRALSDSEDT
;
A
#
# COMPACT_ATOMS: atom_id res chain seq x y z
N MET A 1 6.69 -54.99 8.30
CA MET A 1 6.39 -53.58 8.66
C MET A 1 5.81 -52.94 7.41
N SER A 2 4.48 -52.78 7.36
CA SER A 2 3.77 -52.14 6.25
C SER A 2 3.94 -50.64 6.33
N ALA A 3 4.32 -49.99 5.22
CA ALA A 3 4.43 -48.54 5.13
C ALA A 3 3.07 -47.87 5.48
N PRO A 4 3.06 -46.73 6.15
CA PRO A 4 1.82 -46.07 6.49
C PRO A 4 1.09 -45.61 5.21
N TRP A 5 -0.19 -45.94 5.14
CA TRP A 5 -1.10 -45.55 4.07
C TRP A 5 -1.27 -44.02 4.09
N ILE A 6 -0.77 -43.36 3.05
CA ILE A 6 -0.96 -41.93 2.83
C ILE A 6 -2.20 -41.76 1.94
N PRO A 7 -3.22 -40.99 2.34
CA PRO A 7 -4.42 -40.78 1.53
C PRO A 7 -4.05 -40.24 0.14
N GLN A 8 -4.64 -40.77 -0.91
CA GLN A 8 -4.38 -40.38 -2.31
C GLN A 8 -4.62 -38.86 -2.58
N THR A 9 -5.49 -38.19 -1.80
CA THR A 9 -5.72 -36.77 -1.82
C THR A 9 -4.48 -35.95 -1.42
N THR A 10 -3.77 -36.36 -0.38
CA THR A 10 -2.53 -35.68 0.08
C THR A 10 -1.38 -35.84 -0.92
N GLN A 11 -1.34 -36.96 -1.63
CA GLN A 11 -0.32 -37.24 -2.66
C GLN A 11 -0.57 -36.42 -3.95
N ARG A 12 -1.85 -36.15 -4.32
CA ARG A 12 -2.21 -35.31 -5.48
C ARG A 12 -1.89 -33.82 -5.25
N ILE A 13 -2.05 -33.32 -4.04
CA ILE A 13 -1.73 -31.94 -3.68
C ILE A 13 -0.23 -31.65 -3.81
N ARG A 14 0.65 -32.61 -3.44
CA ARG A 14 2.11 -32.47 -3.54
C ARG A 14 2.68 -32.44 -4.97
N THR A 15 1.91 -32.76 -5.99
CA THR A 15 2.36 -32.78 -7.39
C THR A 15 1.92 -31.56 -8.19
N MET A 16 1.13 -30.65 -7.59
CA MET A 16 0.59 -29.47 -8.28
C MET A 16 1.39 -28.24 -7.92
N THR A 17 2.12 -27.69 -8.88
CA THR A 17 2.85 -26.42 -8.73
C THR A 17 1.92 -25.26 -9.04
N VAL A 18 1.87 -24.29 -8.14
CA VAL A 18 1.12 -23.04 -8.29
C VAL A 18 2.09 -21.91 -8.62
N LYS A 19 1.71 -21.02 -9.54
CA LYS A 19 2.53 -19.88 -9.90
C LYS A 19 2.02 -18.61 -9.21
N VAL A 20 2.96 -17.86 -8.65
CA VAL A 20 2.72 -16.50 -8.16
C VAL A 20 3.63 -15.56 -8.94
N ILE A 21 3.07 -14.55 -9.60
CA ILE A 21 3.83 -13.63 -10.45
C ILE A 21 3.94 -12.28 -9.74
N GLY A 22 5.17 -11.88 -9.43
CA GLY A 22 5.53 -10.68 -8.67
C GLY A 22 5.77 -10.98 -7.18
N ALA A 23 6.96 -10.70 -6.68
CA ALA A 23 7.33 -10.80 -5.26
C ALA A 23 7.18 -9.46 -4.52
N GLY A 24 6.12 -8.71 -4.83
CA GLY A 24 5.67 -7.55 -4.06
C GLY A 24 4.93 -7.97 -2.79
N LEU A 25 4.29 -7.00 -2.11
CA LEU A 25 3.53 -7.23 -0.86
C LEU A 25 2.47 -8.33 -1.02
N ALA A 26 1.64 -8.24 -2.07
CA ALA A 26 0.58 -9.20 -2.33
C ALA A 26 1.12 -10.58 -2.73
N GLY A 27 2.15 -10.62 -3.58
CA GLY A 27 2.70 -11.90 -4.04
C GLY A 27 3.42 -12.68 -2.94
N CYS A 28 4.13 -12.00 -2.04
CA CYS A 28 4.74 -12.64 -0.88
C CYS A 28 3.69 -13.25 0.05
N GLU A 29 2.59 -12.54 0.32
CA GLU A 29 1.47 -13.09 1.10
C GLU A 29 0.81 -14.27 0.40
N ALA A 30 0.49 -14.15 -0.90
CA ALA A 30 -0.13 -15.22 -1.66
C ALA A 30 0.74 -16.50 -1.68
N ALA A 31 2.04 -16.34 -1.95
CA ALA A 31 2.98 -17.45 -1.97
C ALA A 31 3.05 -18.18 -0.62
N VAL A 32 3.09 -17.43 0.48
CA VAL A 32 3.14 -18.01 1.83
C VAL A 32 1.82 -18.68 2.22
N GLN A 33 0.66 -18.10 1.85
CA GLN A 33 -0.64 -18.73 2.10
C GLN A 33 -0.77 -20.07 1.37
N LEU A 34 -0.29 -20.18 0.13
CA LEU A 34 -0.24 -21.41 -0.65
C LEU A 34 0.74 -22.43 -0.03
N ALA A 35 1.95 -21.97 0.30
CA ALA A 35 3.00 -22.84 0.85
C ALA A 35 2.61 -23.45 2.21
N ARG A 36 1.99 -22.66 3.10
CA ARG A 36 1.47 -23.17 4.39
C ARG A 36 0.39 -24.23 4.25
N ARG A 37 -0.32 -24.25 3.11
CA ARG A 37 -1.34 -25.26 2.77
C ARG A 37 -0.77 -26.46 1.99
N GLY A 38 0.56 -26.55 1.90
CA GLY A 38 1.28 -27.69 1.34
C GLY A 38 1.44 -27.69 -0.17
N PHE A 39 1.15 -26.59 -0.85
CA PHE A 39 1.39 -26.47 -2.30
C PHE A 39 2.85 -26.11 -2.58
N ASP A 40 3.40 -26.66 -3.66
CA ASP A 40 4.66 -26.20 -4.23
C ASP A 40 4.40 -24.90 -5.02
N VAL A 41 5.17 -23.85 -4.71
CA VAL A 41 4.97 -22.52 -5.27
C VAL A 41 6.17 -22.10 -6.10
N GLU A 42 5.93 -21.67 -7.32
CA GLU A 42 6.89 -20.91 -8.13
C GLU A 42 6.60 -19.42 -7.97
N LEU A 43 7.42 -18.72 -7.20
CA LEU A 43 7.35 -17.27 -7.06
C LEU A 43 8.24 -16.62 -8.11
N HIS A 44 7.61 -16.03 -9.14
CA HIS A 44 8.30 -15.36 -10.22
C HIS A 44 8.54 -13.88 -9.86
N GLU A 45 9.79 -13.42 -9.98
CA GLU A 45 10.17 -12.03 -9.74
C GLU A 45 11.15 -11.56 -10.83
N MET A 46 10.85 -10.43 -11.45
CA MET A 46 11.71 -9.91 -12.52
C MET A 46 13.04 -9.33 -12.02
N LYS A 47 13.08 -8.86 -10.76
CA LYS A 47 14.33 -8.40 -10.14
C LYS A 47 15.24 -9.59 -9.80
N PRO A 48 16.54 -9.41 -9.84
CA PRO A 48 17.31 -8.21 -10.21
C PRO A 48 17.55 -8.03 -11.71
N GLN A 49 17.00 -8.91 -12.58
CA GLN A 49 17.27 -8.87 -14.02
C GLN A 49 16.61 -7.65 -14.70
N LYS A 50 15.43 -7.25 -14.22
CA LYS A 50 14.67 -6.10 -14.71
C LYS A 50 14.03 -5.36 -13.55
N TYR A 51 14.04 -4.04 -13.57
CA TYR A 51 13.41 -3.19 -12.59
C TYR A 51 12.27 -2.39 -13.22
N SER A 52 11.24 -2.12 -12.45
CA SER A 52 10.25 -1.10 -12.83
C SER A 52 10.85 0.31 -12.61
N PRO A 53 10.23 1.37 -13.14
CA PRO A 53 10.74 2.73 -12.96
C PRO A 53 10.83 3.19 -11.50
N ALA A 54 10.10 2.58 -10.57
CA ALA A 54 10.06 2.97 -9.16
C ALA A 54 10.86 2.06 -8.22
N HIS A 55 11.21 0.86 -8.67
CA HIS A 55 11.97 -0.09 -7.86
C HIS A 55 13.48 0.08 -8.08
N HIS A 56 14.25 0.01 -6.98
CA HIS A 56 15.71 0.19 -7.00
C HIS A 56 16.44 -0.83 -6.12
N TYR A 57 15.70 -1.64 -5.36
CA TYR A 57 16.23 -2.64 -4.45
C TYR A 57 15.85 -4.05 -4.90
N GLU A 58 16.79 -5.00 -4.81
CA GLU A 58 16.58 -6.38 -5.29
C GLU A 58 15.67 -7.22 -4.39
N GLY A 59 15.53 -6.85 -3.11
CA GLY A 59 14.70 -7.56 -2.14
C GLY A 59 13.22 -7.54 -2.48
N PHE A 60 12.45 -8.44 -1.84
CA PHE A 60 11.01 -8.55 -2.03
C PHE A 60 10.25 -7.43 -1.31
N ALA A 61 9.00 -7.20 -1.69
CA ALA A 61 8.09 -6.25 -1.05
C ALA A 61 8.69 -4.84 -0.84
N GLU A 62 9.50 -4.36 -1.77
CA GLU A 62 10.07 -3.01 -1.73
C GLU A 62 8.96 -1.95 -1.66
N LEU A 63 9.05 -1.05 -0.66
CA LEU A 63 8.12 0.06 -0.50
C LEU A 63 8.59 1.27 -1.30
N VAL A 64 7.89 1.68 -2.33
CA VAL A 64 8.35 2.68 -3.30
C VAL A 64 7.92 4.11 -3.00
N CYS A 65 6.70 4.35 -2.48
CA CYS A 65 6.19 5.71 -2.28
C CYS A 65 6.36 6.23 -0.85
N SER A 66 6.22 5.38 0.16
CA SER A 66 6.29 5.72 1.59
C SER A 66 6.84 4.55 2.38
N ASN A 67 7.41 4.80 3.56
CA ASN A 67 7.78 3.74 4.49
C ASN A 67 6.70 3.47 5.54
N SER A 68 5.52 4.06 5.40
CA SER A 68 4.42 3.92 6.35
C SER A 68 3.38 2.92 5.90
N LEU A 69 3.03 2.01 6.79
CA LEU A 69 1.87 1.13 6.70
C LEU A 69 0.63 1.75 7.38
N LYS A 70 0.56 3.08 7.48
CA LYS A 70 -0.56 3.84 8.07
C LYS A 70 -0.77 3.55 9.57
N ALA A 71 -1.92 3.96 10.11
CA ALA A 71 -2.24 3.84 11.54
C ALA A 71 -2.18 2.40 12.05
N ALA A 72 -1.64 2.21 13.27
CA ALA A 72 -1.49 0.89 13.89
C ALA A 72 -2.67 0.47 14.77
N ARG A 73 -3.38 1.44 15.39
CA ARG A 73 -4.45 1.13 16.36
C ARG A 73 -5.69 0.50 15.70
N PRO A 74 -6.30 -0.53 16.32
CA PRO A 74 -7.46 -1.26 15.75
C PRO A 74 -8.71 -0.42 15.49
N GLU A 75 -8.89 0.70 16.21
CA GLU A 75 -10.02 1.62 16.02
C GLU A 75 -9.87 2.53 14.78
N SER A 76 -8.81 2.33 14.01
CA SER A 76 -8.65 2.92 12.69
C SER A 76 -8.84 1.87 11.60
N ALA A 77 -9.34 2.27 10.44
CA ALA A 77 -9.62 1.33 9.35
C ALA A 77 -8.40 0.46 8.96
N CYS A 78 -7.25 1.11 8.78
CA CYS A 78 -6.03 0.41 8.42
C CYS A 78 -5.44 -0.42 9.58
N GLY A 79 -5.67 -0.01 10.84
CA GLY A 79 -5.31 -0.79 12.02
C GLY A 79 -6.19 -2.02 12.17
N LEU A 80 -7.50 -1.88 11.95
CA LEU A 80 -8.44 -3.00 11.92
C LEU A 80 -8.04 -4.03 10.84
N LEU A 81 -7.75 -3.57 9.62
CA LEU A 81 -7.29 -4.42 8.54
C LEU A 81 -6.03 -5.22 8.93
N LYS A 82 -5.08 -4.58 9.63
CA LYS A 82 -3.89 -5.26 10.14
C LYS A 82 -4.22 -6.34 11.17
N GLU A 83 -5.14 -6.05 12.11
CA GLU A 83 -5.59 -7.05 13.09
C GLU A 83 -6.25 -8.25 12.41
N GLU A 84 -7.02 -8.02 11.37
CA GLU A 84 -7.61 -9.08 10.56
C GLU A 84 -6.52 -9.89 9.83
N MET A 85 -5.54 -9.23 9.20
CA MET A 85 -4.41 -9.90 8.53
C MET A 85 -3.54 -10.74 9.49
N ARG A 86 -3.37 -10.31 10.75
CA ARG A 86 -2.64 -11.11 11.76
C ARG A 86 -3.29 -12.46 11.99
N ARG A 87 -4.62 -12.56 11.94
CA ARG A 87 -5.35 -13.84 12.08
C ARG A 87 -5.05 -14.81 10.95
N PHE A 88 -4.64 -14.29 9.80
CA PHE A 88 -4.16 -15.10 8.67
C PHE A 88 -2.64 -15.36 8.70
N GLY A 89 -1.94 -14.87 9.73
CA GLY A 89 -0.49 -15.01 9.86
C GLY A 89 0.29 -14.22 8.79
N SER A 90 -0.08 -12.96 8.55
CA SER A 90 0.57 -12.09 7.59
C SER A 90 2.08 -11.99 7.81
N VAL A 91 2.87 -12.34 6.80
CA VAL A 91 4.34 -12.23 6.82
C VAL A 91 4.80 -10.79 6.62
N ILE A 92 4.00 -10.00 5.92
CA ILE A 92 4.26 -8.57 5.74
C ILE A 92 4.16 -7.84 7.07
N LEU A 93 3.17 -8.16 7.91
CA LEU A 93 3.05 -7.56 9.24
C LEU A 93 4.13 -8.07 10.19
N GLU A 94 4.47 -9.35 10.14
CA GLU A 94 5.58 -9.90 10.93
C GLU A 94 6.90 -9.17 10.63
N ALA A 95 7.22 -8.98 9.35
CA ALA A 95 8.42 -8.24 8.93
C ALA A 95 8.34 -6.76 9.33
N ALA A 96 7.16 -6.14 9.19
CA ALA A 96 6.97 -4.73 9.53
C ALA A 96 7.18 -4.45 11.02
N GLU A 97 6.71 -5.32 11.88
CA GLU A 97 6.87 -5.19 13.34
C GLU A 97 8.33 -5.33 13.77
N LYS A 98 9.08 -6.26 13.14
CA LYS A 98 10.52 -6.46 13.42
C LYS A 98 11.39 -5.31 12.95
N THR A 99 10.95 -4.56 11.95
CA THR A 99 11.73 -3.49 11.31
C THR A 99 11.11 -2.12 11.50
N ALA A 100 10.20 -2.01 12.47
CA ALA A 100 9.51 -0.77 12.77
C ALA A 100 10.48 0.34 13.17
N VAL A 101 10.13 1.56 12.72
CA VAL A 101 10.79 2.81 13.13
C VAL A 101 9.76 3.71 13.82
N PRO A 102 10.19 4.59 14.73
CA PRO A 102 9.30 5.51 15.41
C PRO A 102 8.50 6.37 14.42
N ALA A 103 7.17 6.39 14.57
CA ALA A 103 6.26 7.15 13.71
C ALA A 103 4.93 7.50 14.42
N GLY A 104 4.96 7.78 15.70
CA GLY A 104 3.76 8.09 16.51
C GLY A 104 2.74 6.93 16.47
N GLY A 105 1.52 7.23 16.08
CA GLY A 105 0.44 6.24 15.96
C GLY A 105 0.41 5.42 14.67
N ALA A 106 1.42 5.55 13.80
CA ALA A 106 1.55 4.81 12.55
C ALA A 106 2.56 3.66 12.69
N LEU A 107 2.39 2.59 11.92
CA LEU A 107 3.41 1.58 11.70
C LEU A 107 4.25 2.02 10.50
N ALA A 108 5.46 2.52 10.74
CA ALA A 108 6.45 2.80 9.72
C ALA A 108 7.66 1.86 9.88
N VAL A 109 8.38 1.62 8.80
CA VAL A 109 9.47 0.64 8.76
C VAL A 109 10.74 1.23 8.17
N ASP A 110 11.88 0.66 8.55
CA ASP A 110 13.12 0.78 7.78
C ASP A 110 12.95 -0.01 6.48
N ARG A 111 12.90 0.68 5.34
CA ARG A 111 12.55 0.07 4.05
C ARG A 111 13.44 -1.09 3.65
N THR A 112 14.75 -0.91 3.80
CA THR A 112 15.71 -1.93 3.40
C THR A 112 15.60 -3.16 4.31
N LYS A 113 15.63 -2.94 5.63
CA LYS A 113 15.49 -4.03 6.60
C LYS A 113 14.16 -4.75 6.48
N PHE A 114 13.09 -4.03 6.16
CA PHE A 114 11.77 -4.62 5.90
C PHE A 114 11.79 -5.55 4.68
N SER A 115 12.32 -5.07 3.56
CA SER A 115 12.44 -5.87 2.34
C SER A 115 13.34 -7.10 2.54
N ASP A 116 14.46 -6.95 3.28
CA ASP A 116 15.34 -8.06 3.63
C ASP A 116 14.62 -9.10 4.49
N GLU A 117 13.88 -8.66 5.51
CA GLU A 117 13.15 -9.56 6.40
C GLU A 117 12.04 -10.30 5.66
N VAL A 118 11.26 -9.64 4.79
CA VAL A 118 10.26 -10.30 3.95
C VAL A 118 10.95 -11.34 3.04
N THR A 119 12.05 -10.96 2.40
CA THR A 119 12.81 -11.86 1.53
C THR A 119 13.30 -13.09 2.30
N ARG A 120 13.85 -12.88 3.50
CA ARG A 120 14.31 -13.96 4.39
C ARG A 120 13.18 -14.91 4.78
N ILE A 121 12.02 -14.36 5.19
CA ILE A 121 10.85 -15.17 5.58
C ILE A 121 10.36 -16.00 4.39
N VAL A 122 10.13 -15.39 3.23
CA VAL A 122 9.64 -16.10 2.05
C VAL A 122 10.61 -17.21 1.61
N ARG A 123 11.91 -16.92 1.59
CA ARG A 123 12.94 -17.92 1.22
C ARG A 123 13.12 -19.02 2.26
N SER A 124 12.61 -18.88 3.48
CA SER A 124 12.66 -19.92 4.50
C SER A 124 11.66 -21.08 4.27
N PHE A 125 10.68 -20.88 3.39
CA PHE A 125 9.72 -21.93 3.04
C PHE A 125 10.34 -22.89 2.01
N PRO A 126 10.53 -24.17 2.33
CA PRO A 126 11.22 -25.12 1.44
C PRO A 126 10.42 -25.44 0.16
N ASN A 127 9.12 -25.20 0.17
CA ASN A 127 8.21 -25.41 -0.95
C ASN A 127 7.91 -24.09 -1.74
N ILE A 128 8.65 -23.01 -1.49
CA ILE A 128 8.64 -21.81 -2.34
C ILE A 128 9.93 -21.77 -3.14
N ARG A 129 9.83 -21.94 -4.45
CA ARG A 129 10.94 -21.79 -5.40
C ARG A 129 10.86 -20.40 -6.05
N VAL A 130 11.86 -19.58 -5.82
CA VAL A 130 11.97 -18.28 -6.50
C VAL A 130 12.52 -18.48 -7.92
N VAL A 131 11.81 -17.93 -8.89
CA VAL A 131 12.18 -17.96 -10.32
C VAL A 131 12.44 -16.52 -10.76
N SER A 132 13.71 -16.18 -11.01
CA SER A 132 14.09 -14.85 -11.47
C SER A 132 13.86 -14.70 -12.97
N GLY A 133 13.29 -13.58 -13.37
CA GLY A 133 13.04 -13.20 -14.75
C GLY A 133 11.65 -12.64 -14.98
N GLU A 134 11.52 -11.90 -16.08
CA GLU A 134 10.24 -11.34 -16.49
C GLU A 134 9.30 -12.43 -17.01
N VAL A 135 8.07 -12.44 -16.52
CA VAL A 135 6.98 -13.24 -17.09
C VAL A 135 6.25 -12.39 -18.13
N THR A 136 6.21 -12.88 -19.35
CA THR A 136 5.60 -12.18 -20.49
C THR A 136 4.30 -12.83 -20.98
N GLU A 137 3.97 -14.01 -20.48
CA GLU A 137 2.75 -14.75 -20.84
C GLU A 137 1.98 -15.12 -19.56
N ILE A 138 0.67 -15.05 -19.61
CA ILE A 138 -0.18 -15.43 -18.48
C ILE A 138 -0.37 -16.95 -18.50
N PRO A 139 -0.04 -17.65 -17.40
CA PRO A 139 -0.38 -19.08 -17.26
C PRO A 139 -1.91 -19.27 -17.34
N GLN A 140 -2.33 -20.32 -18.01
CA GLN A 140 -3.76 -20.56 -18.26
C GLN A 140 -4.55 -20.90 -16.99
N ASN A 141 -3.89 -21.45 -15.96
CA ASN A 141 -4.54 -21.88 -14.72
C ASN A 141 -3.57 -21.85 -13.53
N ASN A 142 -4.14 -21.95 -12.33
CA ASN A 142 -3.42 -22.07 -11.06
C ASN A 142 -2.36 -21.00 -10.86
N VAL A 143 -2.75 -19.75 -11.03
CA VAL A 143 -1.86 -18.59 -10.95
C VAL A 143 -2.46 -17.47 -10.12
N VAL A 144 -1.61 -16.78 -9.35
CA VAL A 144 -1.92 -15.49 -8.72
C VAL A 144 -1.02 -14.43 -9.33
N ILE A 145 -1.61 -13.43 -9.98
CA ILE A 145 -0.89 -12.32 -10.62
C ILE A 145 -0.86 -11.14 -9.64
N CYS A 146 0.34 -10.84 -9.12
CA CYS A 146 0.59 -9.85 -8.08
C CYS A 146 1.66 -8.84 -8.49
N THR A 147 1.70 -8.47 -9.77
CA THR A 147 2.75 -7.63 -10.35
C THR A 147 2.59 -6.14 -10.03
N GLY A 148 1.47 -5.80 -9.38
CA GLY A 148 1.22 -4.43 -8.92
C GLY A 148 0.92 -3.44 -10.05
N PRO A 149 0.91 -2.14 -9.72
CA PRO A 149 0.51 -1.09 -10.66
C PRO A 149 1.58 -0.81 -11.74
N LEU A 150 2.82 -1.24 -11.52
CA LEU A 150 3.97 -1.07 -12.42
C LEU A 150 4.34 -2.39 -13.11
N THR A 151 3.35 -3.15 -13.50
CA THR A 151 3.50 -4.37 -14.31
C THR A 151 4.28 -4.05 -15.59
N SER A 152 5.17 -4.96 -16.00
CA SER A 152 5.95 -4.80 -17.22
C SER A 152 5.06 -4.70 -18.46
N ASP A 153 5.49 -3.94 -19.47
CA ASP A 153 4.67 -3.64 -20.65
C ASP A 153 4.19 -4.91 -21.35
N ALA A 154 5.07 -5.92 -21.49
CA ALA A 154 4.74 -7.18 -22.14
C ALA A 154 3.62 -7.93 -21.42
N LEU A 155 3.69 -8.05 -20.09
CA LEU A 155 2.65 -8.71 -19.31
C LEU A 155 1.37 -7.85 -19.20
N ALA A 156 1.52 -6.52 -19.10
CA ALA A 156 0.38 -5.60 -19.08
C ALA A 156 -0.45 -5.68 -20.37
N GLU A 157 0.19 -5.86 -21.52
CA GLU A 157 -0.49 -6.09 -22.79
C GLU A 157 -1.30 -7.39 -22.80
N LYS A 158 -0.73 -8.48 -22.26
CA LYS A 158 -1.44 -9.77 -22.12
C LYS A 158 -2.62 -9.66 -21.16
N ILE A 159 -2.47 -8.95 -20.05
CA ILE A 159 -3.57 -8.69 -19.11
C ILE A 159 -4.68 -7.90 -19.82
N ARG A 160 -4.36 -6.86 -20.57
CA ARG A 160 -5.35 -6.13 -21.39
C ARG A 160 -6.08 -7.03 -22.38
N GLY A 161 -5.38 -7.99 -22.98
CA GLY A 161 -5.98 -8.94 -23.94
C GLY A 161 -7.08 -9.81 -23.34
N ILE A 162 -7.01 -10.15 -22.04
CA ILE A 162 -8.02 -10.96 -21.34
C ILE A 162 -9.00 -10.16 -20.48
N CYS A 163 -8.60 -8.99 -20.01
CA CYS A 163 -9.39 -8.15 -19.11
C CYS A 163 -10.02 -6.92 -19.79
N GLY A 164 -9.72 -6.67 -21.08
CA GLY A 164 -10.08 -5.43 -21.77
C GLY A 164 -9.18 -4.27 -21.35
N GLU A 165 -9.56 -3.05 -21.69
CA GLU A 165 -8.80 -1.85 -21.30
C GLU A 165 -8.90 -1.63 -19.79
N GLY A 166 -7.75 -1.61 -19.12
CA GLY A 166 -7.66 -1.27 -17.70
C GLY A 166 -7.86 0.23 -17.47
N LEU A 167 -8.40 0.58 -16.31
CA LEU A 167 -8.44 1.95 -15.84
C LEU A 167 -7.05 2.36 -15.34
N SER A 168 -6.70 3.64 -15.47
CA SER A 168 -5.40 4.15 -15.05
C SER A 168 -5.55 5.37 -14.15
N PHE A 169 -4.68 5.48 -13.16
CA PHE A 169 -4.52 6.67 -12.34
C PHE A 169 -3.04 6.98 -12.15
N TYR A 170 -2.73 8.17 -11.66
CA TYR A 170 -1.36 8.58 -11.38
C TYR A 170 -1.10 8.59 -9.89
N ASP A 171 0.07 8.08 -9.51
CA ASP A 171 0.60 8.08 -8.16
C ASP A 171 1.95 8.79 -8.14
N ALA A 172 2.24 9.51 -7.06
CA ALA A 172 3.46 10.27 -6.91
C ALA A 172 4.18 9.90 -5.62
N ALA A 173 5.51 9.81 -5.67
CA ALA A 173 6.36 9.61 -4.51
C ALA A 173 6.77 10.95 -3.90
N ALA A 174 6.94 10.97 -2.55
CA ALA A 174 7.46 12.12 -1.83
C ALA A 174 9.00 12.10 -1.77
N PRO A 175 9.66 13.29 -1.72
CA PRO A 175 11.10 13.39 -1.58
C PRO A 175 11.60 12.90 -0.21
N ILE A 176 12.88 12.48 -0.20
CA ILE A 176 13.63 12.10 1.01
C ILE A 176 14.86 12.99 1.11
N VAL A 177 15.11 13.54 2.30
CA VAL A 177 16.27 14.37 2.59
C VAL A 177 17.19 13.74 3.63
N SER A 178 18.50 14.06 3.58
CA SER A 178 19.47 13.68 4.58
C SER A 178 19.22 14.39 5.89
N ALA A 179 19.31 13.69 7.02
CA ALA A 179 19.17 14.27 8.35
C ALA A 179 20.20 15.35 8.65
N GLU A 180 21.45 15.16 8.19
CA GLU A 180 22.55 16.10 8.40
C GLU A 180 22.33 17.46 7.72
N SER A 181 21.48 17.49 6.70
CA SER A 181 21.14 18.69 5.95
C SER A 181 19.95 19.47 6.51
N ILE A 182 19.29 18.97 7.58
CA ILE A 182 18.16 19.62 8.23
C ILE A 182 18.67 20.61 9.29
N ASP A 183 18.25 21.87 9.22
CA ASP A 183 18.53 22.86 10.25
C ASP A 183 17.55 22.73 11.43
N PHE A 184 17.95 22.02 12.45
CA PHE A 184 17.18 21.82 13.67
C PHE A 184 17.03 23.09 14.55
N SER A 185 17.72 24.20 14.23
CA SER A 185 17.44 25.47 14.89
C SER A 185 16.11 26.10 14.41
N ARG A 186 15.66 25.72 13.23
CA ARG A 186 14.39 26.17 12.62
C ARG A 186 13.29 25.13 12.67
N ALA A 187 13.62 23.86 12.90
CA ALA A 187 12.68 22.76 13.02
C ALA A 187 12.61 22.25 14.48
N PHE A 188 11.53 21.55 14.83
CA PHE A 188 11.36 20.99 16.17
C PHE A 188 10.68 19.62 16.16
N TYR A 189 10.97 18.82 17.18
CA TYR A 189 10.35 17.51 17.38
C TYR A 189 9.04 17.66 18.16
N GLN A 190 7.94 17.19 17.61
CA GLN A 190 6.66 17.08 18.29
C GLN A 190 5.70 16.14 17.54
N THR A 191 4.91 15.38 18.26
CA THR A 191 3.73 14.71 17.73
C THR A 191 2.48 15.57 17.91
N ARG A 192 1.49 15.42 17.05
CA ARG A 192 0.23 16.18 17.15
C ARG A 192 -0.49 15.86 18.46
N TYR A 193 -0.89 16.90 19.16
CA TYR A 193 -1.58 16.80 20.45
C TYR A 193 -0.75 16.14 21.56
N ASP A 194 0.57 16.11 21.43
CA ASP A 194 1.52 15.48 22.36
C ASP A 194 1.17 14.03 22.68
N LYS A 195 0.64 13.30 21.69
CA LYS A 195 0.27 11.89 21.81
C LYS A 195 1.41 10.99 21.38
N GLY A 196 2.02 10.30 22.34
CA GLY A 196 3.18 9.41 22.11
C GLY A 196 4.51 10.13 22.13
N GLU A 197 5.55 9.51 21.58
CA GLU A 197 6.88 10.10 21.47
C GLU A 197 6.95 11.17 20.37
N ALA A 198 7.88 12.10 20.47
CA ALA A 198 8.06 13.19 19.51
C ALA A 198 8.80 12.69 18.24
N ASP A 199 8.11 11.86 17.44
CA ASP A 199 8.69 11.12 16.31
C ASP A 199 8.80 11.91 15.01
N TYR A 200 8.10 13.06 14.94
CA TYR A 200 8.08 13.88 13.73
C TYR A 200 8.92 15.14 13.94
N VAL A 201 9.73 15.47 12.94
CA VAL A 201 10.35 16.78 12.80
C VAL A 201 9.35 17.69 12.12
N ASN A 202 9.10 18.86 12.67
CA ASN A 202 8.15 19.85 12.18
C ASN A 202 8.89 21.10 11.72
N CYS A 203 8.70 21.47 10.48
CA CYS A 203 9.22 22.68 9.83
C CYS A 203 8.10 23.72 9.76
N PRO A 204 8.00 24.64 10.73
CA PRO A 204 6.92 25.62 10.80
C PRO A 204 7.14 26.78 9.84
N MET A 205 6.06 27.29 9.29
CA MET A 205 6.02 28.51 8.50
C MET A 205 5.10 29.54 9.13
N ASP A 206 5.49 30.79 9.07
CA ASP A 206 4.58 31.89 9.25
C ASP A 206 3.75 32.16 7.97
N ARG A 207 2.93 33.20 7.97
CA ARG A 207 2.06 33.48 6.84
C ARG A 207 2.82 33.94 5.59
N ASP A 208 3.86 34.72 5.77
CA ASP A 208 4.61 35.32 4.67
C ASP A 208 5.53 34.24 4.03
N GLU A 209 6.16 33.43 4.84
CA GLU A 209 6.91 32.24 4.40
C GLU A 209 6.02 31.25 3.62
N TYR A 210 4.80 31.00 4.13
CA TYR A 210 3.83 30.15 3.44
C TYR A 210 3.35 30.76 2.13
N GLN A 211 3.08 32.07 2.09
CA GLN A 211 2.68 32.75 0.86
C GLN A 211 3.76 32.62 -0.22
N ALA A 212 5.02 32.92 0.12
CA ALA A 212 6.14 32.81 -0.80
C ALA A 212 6.33 31.36 -1.31
N PHE A 213 6.23 30.39 -0.40
CA PHE A 213 6.28 28.96 -0.74
C PHE A 213 5.13 28.55 -1.68
N TYR A 214 3.89 28.95 -1.36
CA TYR A 214 2.72 28.63 -2.17
C TYR A 214 2.85 29.20 -3.59
N ASP A 215 3.24 30.47 -3.72
CA ASP A 215 3.41 31.13 -5.02
C ASP A 215 4.48 30.44 -5.87
N ALA A 216 5.58 30.02 -5.24
CA ALA A 216 6.63 29.24 -5.88
C ALA A 216 6.14 27.85 -6.30
N LEU A 217 5.31 27.19 -5.47
CA LEU A 217 4.79 25.85 -5.72
C LEU A 217 3.80 25.81 -6.88
N VAL A 218 2.86 26.75 -6.94
CA VAL A 218 1.83 26.77 -8.00
C VAL A 218 2.37 27.15 -9.37
N THR A 219 3.51 27.88 -9.40
CA THR A 219 4.20 28.31 -10.63
C THR A 219 5.32 27.38 -11.07
N ALA A 220 5.68 26.38 -10.23
CA ALA A 220 6.76 25.47 -10.50
C ALA A 220 6.47 24.56 -11.71
N GLU A 221 7.52 24.24 -12.47
CA GLU A 221 7.42 23.39 -13.62
C GLU A 221 7.32 21.90 -13.24
N SER A 222 6.29 21.24 -13.73
CA SER A 222 6.15 19.78 -13.63
C SER A 222 7.00 19.07 -14.67
N ALA A 223 7.43 17.84 -14.33
CA ALA A 223 8.07 16.96 -15.29
C ALA A 223 7.08 16.60 -16.43
N PRO A 224 7.53 16.52 -17.69
CA PRO A 224 6.67 16.09 -18.77
C PRO A 224 6.25 14.63 -18.53
N LEU A 225 4.97 14.34 -18.68
CA LEU A 225 4.50 12.97 -18.75
C LEU A 225 5.07 12.32 -20.00
N LYS A 226 5.56 11.09 -19.88
CA LYS A 226 6.02 10.32 -21.05
C LYS A 226 4.84 10.11 -22.02
N GLU A 227 5.13 9.90 -23.31
CA GLU A 227 4.10 9.80 -24.36
C GLU A 227 3.03 8.75 -24.06
N PHE A 228 3.43 7.61 -23.51
CA PHE A 228 2.52 6.55 -23.06
C PHE A 228 1.78 6.85 -21.74
N ASP A 229 2.20 7.91 -21.03
CA ASP A 229 1.59 8.39 -19.80
C ASP A 229 0.64 9.59 -20.04
N ARG A 230 0.50 10.06 -21.29
CA ARG A 230 -0.43 11.15 -21.60
C ARG A 230 -1.87 10.64 -21.52
N PRO A 231 -2.77 11.34 -20.80
CA PRO A 231 -4.20 11.05 -20.90
C PRO A 231 -4.63 11.23 -22.38
N GLU A 232 -5.48 10.35 -22.89
CA GLU A 232 -6.19 10.65 -24.12
C GLU A 232 -6.87 12.04 -23.99
N GLU A 233 -6.80 12.85 -25.02
CA GLU A 233 -7.12 14.30 -25.01
C GLU A 233 -8.52 14.68 -24.46
N SER A 234 -9.37 13.71 -24.16
CA SER A 234 -10.74 13.89 -23.66
C SER A 234 -10.97 13.57 -22.17
N ALA A 235 -10.01 12.92 -21.51
CA ALA A 235 -10.15 12.57 -20.08
C ALA A 235 -9.08 13.29 -19.26
N GLY A 236 -9.46 14.27 -18.45
CA GLY A 236 -8.55 14.95 -17.53
C GLY A 236 -7.75 13.94 -16.67
N MET A 237 -6.53 14.31 -16.27
CA MET A 237 -5.67 13.48 -15.44
C MET A 237 -6.40 13.05 -14.17
N LYS A 238 -6.75 11.76 -14.07
CA LYS A 238 -7.34 11.17 -12.87
C LYS A 238 -6.19 10.86 -11.90
N VAL A 239 -6.07 11.64 -10.83
CA VAL A 239 -5.12 11.41 -9.74
C VAL A 239 -5.90 10.86 -8.55
N PHE A 240 -5.38 9.80 -7.93
CA PHE A 240 -5.97 9.30 -6.68
C PHE A 240 -5.79 10.34 -5.57
N GLU A 241 -6.88 10.71 -4.89
CA GLU A 241 -6.85 11.82 -3.91
C GLU A 241 -5.83 11.62 -2.78
N GLY A 242 -5.60 10.38 -2.36
CA GLY A 242 -4.63 10.06 -1.32
C GLY A 242 -3.17 10.21 -1.72
N CYS A 243 -2.87 10.24 -3.02
CA CYS A 243 -1.52 10.35 -3.59
C CYS A 243 -1.38 11.56 -4.52
N MET A 244 -2.27 12.55 -4.38
CA MET A 244 -2.27 13.75 -5.20
C MET A 244 -0.96 14.53 -5.03
N PRO A 245 -0.28 14.93 -6.14
CA PRO A 245 0.88 15.79 -6.06
C PRO A 245 0.58 17.09 -5.36
N VAL A 246 1.50 17.54 -4.50
CA VAL A 246 1.31 18.73 -3.67
C VAL A 246 1.08 20.01 -4.50
N GLU A 247 1.71 20.13 -5.67
CA GLU A 247 1.50 21.24 -6.61
C GLU A 247 0.12 21.18 -7.27
N VAL A 248 -0.46 19.99 -7.47
CA VAL A 248 -1.84 19.84 -7.97
C VAL A 248 -2.84 20.20 -6.88
N LEU A 249 -2.59 19.79 -5.64
CA LEU A 249 -3.38 20.19 -4.48
C LEU A 249 -3.33 21.71 -4.29
N ALA A 250 -2.17 22.35 -4.45
CA ALA A 250 -1.99 23.79 -4.32
C ALA A 250 -2.83 24.57 -5.35
N LYS A 251 -2.93 24.09 -6.58
CA LYS A 251 -3.76 24.71 -7.64
C LYS A 251 -5.26 24.70 -7.34
N ARG A 252 -5.74 23.92 -6.37
CA ARG A 252 -7.14 23.95 -5.91
C ARG A 252 -7.45 25.18 -5.05
N GLY A 253 -6.44 25.90 -4.57
CA GLY A 253 -6.59 27.14 -3.81
C GLY A 253 -5.56 27.30 -2.70
N PHE A 254 -5.34 28.54 -2.27
CA PHE A 254 -4.33 28.94 -1.30
C PHE A 254 -4.37 28.13 0.01
N GLU A 255 -5.55 27.85 0.53
CA GLU A 255 -5.72 27.14 1.79
C GLU A 255 -5.70 25.60 1.65
N SER A 256 -5.71 25.06 0.42
CA SER A 256 -5.84 23.61 0.20
C SER A 256 -4.68 22.82 0.79
N VAL A 257 -3.44 23.29 0.61
CA VAL A 257 -2.25 22.63 1.16
C VAL A 257 -2.17 22.81 2.67
N ARG A 258 -2.54 24.00 3.15
CA ARG A 258 -2.55 24.35 4.58
C ARG A 258 -3.57 23.53 5.37
N TYR A 259 -4.74 23.23 4.83
CA TYR A 259 -5.71 22.32 5.44
C TYR A 259 -5.44 20.84 5.10
N GLY A 260 -4.56 20.58 4.14
CA GLY A 260 -4.09 19.26 3.72
C GLY A 260 -2.83 18.80 4.46
N CYS A 261 -1.76 18.58 3.70
CA CYS A 261 -0.49 18.02 4.21
C CYS A 261 0.27 18.97 5.13
N MET A 262 0.07 20.29 5.03
CA MET A 262 0.73 21.31 5.87
C MET A 262 -0.11 21.78 7.06
N LYS A 263 -1.08 21.00 7.49
CA LYS A 263 -1.99 21.36 8.57
C LYS A 263 -1.25 21.58 9.90
N PRO A 264 -1.40 22.78 10.58
CA PRO A 264 -0.66 23.08 11.81
C PRO A 264 -1.39 22.63 13.09
N VAL A 265 -2.59 22.06 12.99
CA VAL A 265 -3.44 21.75 14.16
C VAL A 265 -2.77 20.69 15.05
N GLY A 266 -2.77 20.93 16.36
CA GLY A 266 -2.18 20.06 17.38
C GLY A 266 -0.66 20.19 17.52
N LEU A 267 -0.06 21.25 16.93
CA LEU A 267 1.36 21.55 17.04
C LEU A 267 1.56 22.96 17.64
N THR A 268 2.60 23.12 18.44
CA THR A 268 3.02 24.41 19.02
C THR A 268 4.50 24.58 18.77
N ASP A 269 4.89 25.66 18.11
CA ASP A 269 6.29 25.99 17.90
C ASP A 269 6.92 26.41 19.24
N PRO A 270 7.90 25.67 19.79
CA PRO A 270 8.49 25.95 21.09
C PRO A 270 9.25 27.29 21.11
N ARG A 271 9.67 27.82 19.96
CA ARG A 271 10.38 29.10 19.85
C ARG A 271 9.46 30.28 20.04
N THR A 272 8.21 30.17 19.63
CA THR A 272 7.22 31.23 19.69
C THR A 272 6.14 31.02 20.74
N GLY A 273 5.98 29.79 21.23
CA GLY A 273 4.87 29.36 22.10
C GLY A 273 3.51 29.38 21.39
N LYS A 274 3.47 29.56 20.06
CA LYS A 274 2.24 29.69 19.27
C LYS A 274 2.10 28.57 18.24
N ARG A 275 0.87 28.35 17.80
CA ARG A 275 0.59 27.48 16.66
C ARG A 275 1.10 28.15 15.38
N PRO A 276 1.93 27.47 14.57
CA PRO A 276 2.38 27.99 13.27
C PRO A 276 1.21 28.25 12.31
N TYR A 277 1.46 29.03 11.26
CA TYR A 277 0.47 29.21 10.20
C TYR A 277 0.33 27.95 9.35
N ALA A 278 1.45 27.33 8.96
CA ALA A 278 1.54 26.04 8.27
C ALA A 278 2.73 25.25 8.79
N VAL A 279 2.75 23.92 8.59
CA VAL A 279 3.86 23.06 9.02
C VAL A 279 4.11 21.94 8.01
N VAL A 280 5.34 21.80 7.57
CA VAL A 280 5.78 20.57 6.87
C VAL A 280 6.28 19.57 7.91
N GLN A 281 5.77 18.35 7.86
CA GLN A 281 6.20 17.28 8.76
C GLN A 281 7.19 16.36 8.04
N LEU A 282 8.27 16.03 8.72
CA LEU A 282 9.26 15.06 8.26
C LEU A 282 9.18 13.82 9.17
N ARG A 283 9.27 12.64 8.57
CA ARG A 283 9.26 11.36 9.28
C ARG A 283 10.53 10.59 8.97
N LYS A 284 11.09 9.92 9.98
CA LYS A 284 12.25 9.04 9.80
C LYS A 284 11.96 8.00 8.71
N GLU A 285 12.89 7.86 7.79
CA GLU A 285 12.84 6.89 6.71
C GLU A 285 13.51 5.57 7.07
N ASN A 286 14.46 5.61 7.99
CA ASN A 286 15.20 4.46 8.51
C ASN A 286 15.34 4.50 10.04
N LYS A 287 15.71 3.35 10.62
CA LYS A 287 15.83 3.17 12.08
C LYS A 287 16.90 4.08 12.69
N ASP A 288 17.98 4.31 11.97
CA ASP A 288 19.12 5.11 12.44
C ASP A 288 18.84 6.63 12.36
N GLY A 289 17.72 7.04 11.73
CA GLY A 289 17.30 8.43 11.63
C GLY A 289 18.22 9.29 10.75
N THR A 290 18.92 8.67 9.79
CA THR A 290 19.83 9.39 8.88
C THR A 290 19.12 10.01 7.67
N MET A 291 17.86 9.64 7.44
CA MET A 291 17.03 10.12 6.32
C MET A 291 15.63 10.43 6.79
N TYR A 292 15.02 11.46 6.19
CA TYR A 292 13.66 11.90 6.48
C TYR A 292 12.81 12.07 5.22
N ASN A 293 11.59 11.56 5.26
CA ASN A 293 10.59 11.68 4.20
C ASN A 293 9.72 12.94 4.45
N LEU A 294 9.46 13.73 3.42
CA LEU A 294 8.53 14.87 3.47
C LEU A 294 7.09 14.34 3.40
N VAL A 295 6.40 14.33 4.54
CA VAL A 295 5.07 13.70 4.67
C VAL A 295 4.01 14.47 3.88
N GLY A 296 3.37 13.78 2.91
CA GLY A 296 2.32 14.37 2.09
C GLY A 296 2.83 15.27 0.95
N PHE A 297 4.12 15.21 0.64
CA PHE A 297 4.76 15.98 -0.44
C PHE A 297 5.05 15.13 -1.68
N GLN A 298 4.14 14.24 -2.01
CA GLN A 298 4.17 13.59 -3.33
C GLN A 298 4.18 14.65 -4.41
N THR A 299 5.01 14.49 -5.45
CA THR A 299 5.18 15.55 -6.46
C THR A 299 5.60 15.01 -7.82
N ASN A 300 5.20 15.72 -8.87
CA ASN A 300 5.68 15.56 -10.25
C ASN A 300 6.51 16.77 -10.72
N LEU A 301 6.97 17.62 -9.81
CA LEU A 301 7.84 18.73 -10.19
C LEU A 301 9.16 18.20 -10.76
N LYS A 302 9.75 18.95 -11.72
CA LYS A 302 11.12 18.71 -12.17
C LYS A 302 12.10 18.72 -10.99
N PHE A 303 13.15 17.94 -11.00
CA PHE A 303 14.10 17.83 -9.88
C PHE A 303 14.69 19.18 -9.45
N GLY A 304 15.02 20.05 -10.43
CA GLY A 304 15.46 21.42 -10.13
C GLY A 304 14.41 22.27 -9.42
N GLU A 305 13.14 22.11 -9.79
CA GLU A 305 12.03 22.78 -9.15
C GLU A 305 11.76 22.25 -7.74
N GLN A 306 11.84 20.92 -7.54
CA GLN A 306 11.75 20.33 -6.22
C GLN A 306 12.80 20.91 -5.27
N LYS A 307 14.06 20.98 -5.73
CA LYS A 307 15.13 21.59 -4.95
C LYS A 307 14.85 23.05 -4.67
N ARG A 308 14.47 23.84 -5.69
CA ARG A 308 14.18 25.28 -5.53
C ARG A 308 13.03 25.55 -4.55
N VAL A 309 11.90 24.86 -4.75
CA VAL A 309 10.66 25.12 -3.98
C VAL A 309 10.77 24.55 -2.57
N PHE A 310 11.23 23.31 -2.41
CA PHE A 310 11.27 22.69 -1.10
C PHE A 310 12.41 23.20 -0.21
N SER A 311 13.44 23.83 -0.78
CA SER A 311 14.43 24.57 -0.01
C SER A 311 13.90 25.91 0.55
N MET A 312 12.70 26.34 0.18
CA MET A 312 12.03 27.49 0.83
C MET A 312 11.36 27.09 2.16
N ILE A 313 11.29 25.80 2.48
CA ILE A 313 10.73 25.29 3.73
C ILE A 313 11.74 25.59 4.86
N PRO A 314 11.34 26.30 5.95
CA PRO A 314 12.23 26.58 7.08
C PRO A 314 12.83 25.30 7.66
N GLY A 315 14.15 25.27 7.76
CA GLY A 315 14.92 24.09 8.18
C GLY A 315 15.35 23.18 7.04
N LEU A 316 14.91 23.44 5.79
CA LEU A 316 15.30 22.70 4.59
C LEU A 316 16.05 23.57 3.55
N GLU A 317 16.53 24.76 3.94
CA GLU A 317 17.18 25.70 3.03
C GLU A 317 18.41 25.10 2.35
N ASN A 318 19.12 24.22 3.04
CA ASN A 318 20.31 23.52 2.54
C ASN A 318 20.07 22.01 2.40
N ALA A 319 18.82 21.57 2.26
CA ALA A 319 18.48 20.15 2.23
C ALA A 319 19.16 19.40 1.08
N GLU A 320 19.79 18.28 1.41
CA GLU A 320 20.30 17.32 0.46
C GLU A 320 19.23 16.27 0.18
N PHE A 321 18.75 16.27 -1.07
CA PHE A 321 17.74 15.30 -1.51
C PHE A 321 18.41 13.97 -1.83
N VAL A 322 18.22 12.99 -0.94
CA VAL A 322 18.66 11.60 -1.14
C VAL A 322 17.83 10.95 -2.25
N ARG A 323 16.54 11.31 -2.33
CA ARG A 323 15.63 10.91 -3.38
C ARG A 323 14.66 12.04 -3.73
N TYR A 324 14.48 12.31 -5.01
CA TYR A 324 13.44 13.21 -5.49
C TYR A 324 12.11 12.49 -5.62
N GLY A 325 11.02 13.25 -5.49
CA GLY A 325 9.69 12.77 -5.83
C GLY A 325 9.55 12.53 -7.33
N VAL A 326 8.79 11.50 -7.69
CA VAL A 326 8.49 11.16 -9.09
C VAL A 326 7.04 10.67 -9.17
N MET A 327 6.41 10.90 -10.32
CA MET A 327 5.07 10.42 -10.60
C MET A 327 5.11 9.22 -11.55
N HIS A 328 4.27 8.24 -11.27
CA HIS A 328 4.11 7.04 -12.08
C HIS A 328 2.64 6.87 -12.47
N ARG A 329 2.40 6.34 -13.67
CA ARG A 329 1.08 5.87 -14.05
C ARG A 329 0.86 4.49 -13.47
N ASN A 330 -0.20 4.35 -12.69
CA ASN A 330 -0.65 3.09 -12.14
C ASN A 330 -1.84 2.57 -12.96
N THR A 331 -1.84 1.28 -13.27
CA THR A 331 -2.96 0.63 -13.97
C THR A 331 -3.67 -0.31 -13.00
N PHE A 332 -5.01 -0.27 -13.00
CA PHE A 332 -5.84 -1.20 -12.26
C PHE A 332 -6.96 -1.75 -13.14
N LEU A 333 -7.51 -2.89 -12.74
CA LEU A 333 -8.57 -3.59 -13.47
C LEU A 333 -9.94 -2.96 -13.17
N ASP A 334 -10.89 -3.09 -14.07
CA ASP A 334 -12.32 -2.90 -13.78
C ASP A 334 -12.84 -4.09 -12.97
N SER A 335 -12.33 -4.21 -11.76
CA SER A 335 -12.51 -5.38 -10.92
C SER A 335 -13.95 -5.76 -10.64
N PRO A 336 -14.91 -4.82 -10.43
CA PRO A 336 -16.32 -5.17 -10.25
C PRO A 336 -16.90 -6.04 -11.36
N ARG A 337 -16.44 -5.85 -12.60
CA ARG A 337 -16.88 -6.63 -13.75
C ARG A 337 -16.03 -7.87 -13.98
N LEU A 338 -14.74 -7.81 -13.64
CA LEU A 338 -13.76 -8.84 -13.98
C LEU A 338 -13.53 -9.86 -12.87
N LEU A 339 -13.58 -9.44 -11.60
CA LEU A 339 -13.18 -10.29 -10.49
C LEU A 339 -14.38 -10.69 -9.62
N ASP A 340 -14.29 -11.86 -9.01
CA ASP A 340 -15.16 -12.23 -7.91
C ASP A 340 -14.62 -11.75 -6.55
N LYS A 341 -15.35 -12.03 -5.47
CA LYS A 341 -15.00 -11.61 -4.10
C LYS A 341 -13.72 -12.25 -3.55
N TRP A 342 -13.18 -13.25 -4.20
CA TRP A 342 -11.90 -13.89 -3.87
C TRP A 342 -10.77 -13.47 -4.81
N PHE A 343 -10.98 -12.43 -5.63
CA PHE A 343 -10.03 -11.91 -6.62
C PHE A 343 -9.76 -12.87 -7.80
N MET A 344 -10.61 -13.84 -8.03
CA MET A 344 -10.53 -14.73 -9.19
C MET A 344 -11.15 -14.05 -10.42
N LEU A 345 -10.49 -14.17 -11.56
CA LEU A 345 -11.01 -13.73 -12.85
C LEU A 345 -12.26 -14.55 -13.20
N ARG A 346 -13.38 -13.88 -13.39
CA ARG A 346 -14.66 -14.52 -13.73
C ARG A 346 -14.54 -15.31 -15.03
N GLY A 347 -15.03 -16.54 -15.02
CA GLY A 347 -14.98 -17.44 -16.18
C GLY A 347 -13.62 -18.08 -16.44
N SER A 348 -12.65 -17.90 -15.57
CA SER A 348 -11.34 -18.56 -15.65
C SER A 348 -11.25 -19.82 -14.79
N ASP A 349 -10.28 -20.67 -15.11
CA ASP A 349 -9.91 -21.83 -14.32
C ASP A 349 -8.75 -21.48 -13.39
N ASN A 350 -9.05 -20.87 -12.23
CA ASN A 350 -8.08 -20.54 -11.19
C ASN A 350 -7.00 -19.52 -11.61
N VAL A 351 -7.40 -18.44 -12.31
CA VAL A 351 -6.58 -17.25 -12.52
C VAL A 351 -7.01 -16.19 -11.52
N PHE A 352 -6.11 -15.81 -10.62
CA PHE A 352 -6.35 -14.83 -9.57
C PHE A 352 -5.48 -13.60 -9.76
N PHE A 353 -5.96 -12.47 -9.25
CA PHE A 353 -5.21 -11.24 -9.17
C PHE A 353 -5.04 -10.82 -7.72
N GLY A 354 -3.96 -10.06 -7.43
CA GLY A 354 -3.71 -9.51 -6.10
C GLY A 354 -2.95 -8.19 -6.18
N GLY A 355 -3.02 -7.41 -5.11
CA GLY A 355 -2.35 -6.12 -5.01
C GLY A 355 -3.14 -4.98 -5.62
N GLN A 356 -2.49 -3.84 -5.72
CA GLN A 356 -3.09 -2.56 -6.13
C GLN A 356 -3.74 -2.62 -7.53
N MET A 357 -3.27 -3.52 -8.39
CA MET A 357 -3.86 -3.79 -9.70
C MET A 357 -5.36 -4.15 -9.62
N THR A 358 -5.82 -4.73 -8.52
CA THR A 358 -7.23 -5.09 -8.31
C THR A 358 -8.11 -3.92 -7.87
N GLY A 359 -7.56 -2.71 -7.75
CA GLY A 359 -8.28 -1.55 -7.26
C GLY A 359 -8.36 -1.44 -5.74
N VAL A 360 -7.64 -2.25 -4.99
CA VAL A 360 -7.38 -1.97 -3.57
C VAL A 360 -6.22 -0.97 -3.46
N GLU A 361 -6.38 0.08 -2.66
CA GLU A 361 -5.41 1.18 -2.60
C GLU A 361 -4.67 1.21 -1.27
N GLY A 362 -3.36 0.99 -1.35
CA GLY A 362 -2.44 1.04 -0.23
C GLY A 362 -1.65 -0.26 -0.03
N TYR A 363 -0.56 -0.16 0.72
CA TYR A 363 0.35 -1.29 0.97
C TYR A 363 -0.32 -2.42 1.77
N VAL A 364 -1.07 -2.07 2.80
CA VAL A 364 -1.74 -3.03 3.68
C VAL A 364 -2.89 -3.70 2.93
N GLU A 365 -3.66 -2.93 2.18
CA GLU A 365 -4.76 -3.40 1.33
C GLU A 365 -4.23 -4.34 0.23
N SER A 366 -3.08 -3.99 -0.37
CA SER A 366 -2.41 -4.84 -1.36
C SER A 366 -1.97 -6.18 -0.77
N ALA A 367 -1.31 -6.16 0.38
CA ALA A 367 -0.92 -7.37 1.09
C ALA A 367 -2.13 -8.23 1.46
N ALA A 368 -3.19 -7.61 1.97
CA ALA A 368 -4.45 -8.27 2.34
C ALA A 368 -5.10 -9.01 1.15
N SER A 369 -5.13 -8.38 -0.03
CA SER A 369 -5.66 -9.03 -1.24
C SER A 369 -4.86 -10.29 -1.63
N GLY A 370 -3.53 -10.25 -1.44
CA GLY A 370 -2.66 -11.41 -1.65
C GLY A 370 -2.97 -12.57 -0.71
N ILE A 371 -3.27 -12.28 0.57
CA ILE A 371 -3.72 -13.30 1.54
C ILE A 371 -4.99 -13.98 1.02
N ILE A 372 -5.98 -13.20 0.61
CA ILE A 372 -7.28 -13.74 0.19
C ILE A 372 -7.14 -14.53 -1.12
N ALA A 373 -6.47 -13.98 -2.13
CA ALA A 373 -6.27 -14.66 -3.41
C ALA A 373 -5.50 -15.99 -3.25
N GLY A 374 -4.39 -15.98 -2.49
CA GLY A 374 -3.59 -17.17 -2.24
C GLY A 374 -4.34 -18.26 -1.47
N ARG A 375 -5.10 -17.86 -0.42
CA ARG A 375 -5.93 -18.78 0.36
C ARG A 375 -7.05 -19.36 -0.49
N ALA A 376 -7.77 -18.53 -1.23
CA ALA A 376 -8.90 -18.97 -2.06
C ALA A 376 -8.46 -19.95 -3.15
N LEU A 377 -7.30 -19.69 -3.79
CA LEU A 377 -6.74 -20.63 -4.75
C LEU A 377 -6.38 -21.97 -4.09
N ALA A 378 -5.76 -21.95 -2.91
CA ALA A 378 -5.43 -23.16 -2.18
C ALA A 378 -6.69 -23.96 -1.79
N ASP A 379 -7.73 -23.30 -1.30
CA ASP A 379 -9.00 -23.95 -0.93
C ASP A 379 -9.63 -24.63 -2.16
N ARG A 380 -9.72 -23.92 -3.31
CA ARG A 380 -10.24 -24.48 -4.56
C ARG A 380 -9.44 -25.71 -5.06
N LEU A 381 -8.12 -25.62 -5.02
CA LEU A 381 -7.24 -26.71 -5.44
C LEU A 381 -7.33 -27.93 -4.50
N SER A 382 -7.74 -27.69 -3.26
CA SER A 382 -8.03 -28.74 -2.27
C SER A 382 -9.47 -29.30 -2.38
N GLY A 383 -10.27 -28.78 -3.33
CA GLY A 383 -11.68 -29.17 -3.48
C GLY A 383 -12.60 -28.58 -2.42
N LYS A 384 -12.13 -27.56 -1.69
CA LYS A 384 -12.91 -26.85 -0.67
C LYS A 384 -13.55 -25.58 -1.24
N THR A 385 -14.63 -25.15 -0.63
CA THR A 385 -15.20 -23.82 -0.89
C THR A 385 -14.30 -22.78 -0.24
N PRO A 386 -13.85 -21.74 -0.97
CA PRO A 386 -13.06 -20.67 -0.37
C PRO A 386 -13.80 -19.96 0.76
N LEU A 387 -13.05 -19.56 1.79
CA LEU A 387 -13.60 -18.85 2.96
C LEU A 387 -14.41 -17.62 2.52
N GLU A 388 -15.64 -17.56 3.00
CA GLU A 388 -16.48 -16.38 2.84
C GLU A 388 -16.28 -15.41 4.00
N LEU A 389 -15.74 -14.23 3.67
CA LEU A 389 -15.48 -13.18 4.66
C LEU A 389 -16.76 -12.39 4.93
N PRO A 390 -17.17 -12.23 6.20
CA PRO A 390 -18.30 -11.36 6.53
C PRO A 390 -18.02 -9.92 6.07
N HIS A 391 -18.99 -9.28 5.41
CA HIS A 391 -18.85 -7.89 4.96
C HIS A 391 -18.79 -6.87 6.13
N THR A 392 -19.01 -7.33 7.36
CA THR A 392 -18.78 -6.59 8.60
C THR A 392 -17.30 -6.47 8.95
N THR A 393 -16.43 -7.26 8.33
CA THR A 393 -14.97 -7.17 8.45
C THR A 393 -14.40 -6.19 7.42
N MET A 394 -13.22 -5.62 7.66
CA MET A 394 -12.57 -4.72 6.71
C MET A 394 -12.15 -5.47 5.44
N LEU A 395 -11.62 -6.68 5.58
CA LEU A 395 -11.30 -7.58 4.46
C LEU A 395 -12.54 -7.88 3.62
N GLY A 396 -13.63 -8.31 4.25
CA GLY A 396 -14.88 -8.65 3.56
C GLY A 396 -15.51 -7.44 2.87
N ALA A 397 -15.45 -6.26 3.49
CA ALA A 397 -15.96 -5.02 2.90
C ALA A 397 -15.15 -4.59 1.67
N LEU A 398 -13.81 -4.71 1.70
CA LEU A 398 -12.95 -4.47 0.54
C LEU A 398 -13.23 -5.48 -0.59
N CYS A 399 -13.31 -6.78 -0.25
CA CYS A 399 -13.65 -7.83 -1.22
C CYS A 399 -15.00 -7.58 -1.88
N SER A 400 -16.00 -7.17 -1.10
CA SER A 400 -17.33 -6.82 -1.60
C SER A 400 -17.28 -5.64 -2.56
N TYR A 401 -16.58 -4.56 -2.20
CA TYR A 401 -16.45 -3.37 -3.04
C TYR A 401 -15.80 -3.67 -4.39
N ILE A 402 -14.69 -4.43 -4.42
CA ILE A 402 -13.96 -4.70 -5.66
C ILE A 402 -14.69 -5.70 -6.58
N SER A 403 -15.70 -6.41 -6.09
CA SER A 403 -16.43 -7.44 -6.84
C SER A 403 -17.91 -7.10 -7.10
N ASP A 404 -18.38 -5.95 -6.62
CA ASP A 404 -19.77 -5.52 -6.77
C ASP A 404 -20.03 -4.94 -8.17
N PRO A 405 -20.73 -5.65 -9.06
CA PRO A 405 -20.97 -5.20 -10.44
C PRO A 405 -21.89 -3.97 -10.53
N THR A 406 -22.51 -3.55 -9.42
CA THR A 406 -23.35 -2.34 -9.37
C THR A 406 -22.54 -1.06 -9.19
N VAL A 407 -21.22 -1.17 -8.90
CA VAL A 407 -20.35 -0.02 -8.78
C VAL A 407 -20.13 0.61 -10.17
N GLU A 408 -20.76 1.75 -10.38
CA GLU A 408 -20.50 2.62 -11.52
C GLU A 408 -19.24 3.46 -11.23
N ASN A 409 -18.48 3.83 -12.23
CA ASN A 409 -17.27 4.66 -12.07
C ASN A 409 -16.28 4.12 -11.00
N PHE A 410 -15.94 2.85 -11.11
CA PHE A 410 -15.01 2.20 -10.18
C PHE A 410 -13.72 3.01 -9.96
N GLN A 411 -13.38 3.22 -8.72
CA GLN A 411 -12.15 3.90 -8.29
C GLN A 411 -11.42 3.04 -7.26
N PRO A 412 -10.09 3.11 -7.18
CA PRO A 412 -9.33 2.41 -6.14
C PRO A 412 -9.84 2.76 -4.74
N MET A 413 -9.94 1.73 -3.88
CA MET A 413 -10.49 1.85 -2.53
C MET A 413 -9.45 1.52 -1.48
N ALA A 414 -9.16 2.47 -0.59
CA ALA A 414 -8.42 2.24 0.63
C ALA A 414 -9.35 1.78 1.76
N SER A 415 -8.78 1.10 2.77
CA SER A 415 -9.52 0.78 3.99
C SER A 415 -10.14 2.03 4.62
N SER A 416 -11.42 1.99 4.89
CA SER A 416 -12.19 3.08 5.50
C SER A 416 -13.25 2.52 6.44
N MET A 417 -13.42 3.12 7.63
CA MET A 417 -14.52 2.73 8.52
C MET A 417 -15.90 3.00 7.90
N GLY A 418 -15.97 3.84 6.88
CA GLY A 418 -17.21 4.17 6.16
C GLY A 418 -17.72 3.07 5.22
N ILE A 419 -16.89 2.08 4.88
CA ILE A 419 -17.32 0.94 4.06
C ILE A 419 -17.91 -0.21 4.89
N LEU A 420 -17.77 -0.14 6.22
CA LEU A 420 -18.37 -1.12 7.12
C LEU A 420 -19.86 -0.84 7.31
N PRO A 421 -20.71 -1.87 7.37
CA PRO A 421 -22.11 -1.72 7.74
C PRO A 421 -22.27 -1.06 9.13
N GLY A 422 -23.32 -0.24 9.28
CA GLY A 422 -23.66 0.36 10.57
C GLY A 422 -23.80 -0.66 11.71
N LEU A 423 -23.82 -0.16 12.94
CA LEU A 423 -24.15 -0.96 14.12
C LEU A 423 -25.67 -0.94 14.31
N ASP A 424 -26.23 -1.99 14.92
CA ASP A 424 -27.66 -2.09 15.25
C ASP A 424 -28.11 -1.03 16.26
N ARG A 425 -27.17 -0.37 16.93
CA ARG A 425 -27.41 0.72 17.88
C ARG A 425 -26.66 1.99 17.46
N VAL A 426 -27.26 3.14 17.76
CA VAL A 426 -26.64 4.44 17.52
C VAL A 426 -25.62 4.77 18.61
N ILE A 427 -24.36 4.93 18.23
CA ILE A 427 -23.28 5.40 19.10
C ILE A 427 -22.85 6.80 18.62
N LYS A 428 -23.08 7.83 19.43
CA LYS A 428 -22.81 9.22 19.07
C LYS A 428 -21.31 9.55 19.00
N GLY A 429 -20.50 9.00 19.91
CA GLY A 429 -19.05 9.22 19.96
C GLY A 429 -18.34 8.54 18.79
N LYS A 430 -17.60 9.30 17.97
CA LYS A 430 -16.86 8.74 16.80
C LYS A 430 -15.87 7.65 17.23
N GLN A 431 -15.12 7.88 18.31
CA GLN A 431 -14.11 6.94 18.80
C GLN A 431 -14.76 5.66 19.32
N GLU A 432 -15.80 5.79 20.13
CA GLU A 432 -16.57 4.64 20.68
C GLU A 432 -17.24 3.84 19.55
N ARG A 433 -17.80 4.53 18.56
CA ARG A 433 -18.41 3.88 17.40
C ARG A 433 -17.40 3.08 16.61
N TYR A 434 -16.20 3.62 16.37
CA TYR A 434 -15.14 2.93 15.64
C TYR A 434 -14.56 1.75 16.42
N ALA A 435 -14.44 1.87 17.75
CA ALA A 435 -14.07 0.75 18.60
C ALA A 435 -15.10 -0.39 18.55
N ALA A 436 -16.39 -0.06 18.59
CA ALA A 436 -17.46 -1.05 18.48
C ALA A 436 -17.51 -1.73 17.11
N LEU A 437 -17.28 -0.97 16.02
CA LEU A 437 -17.17 -1.55 14.67
C LEU A 437 -15.97 -2.50 14.56
N ALA A 438 -14.83 -2.11 15.10
CA ALA A 438 -13.62 -2.95 15.09
C ALA A 438 -13.84 -4.23 15.91
N GLN A 439 -14.44 -4.13 17.10
CA GLN A 439 -14.74 -5.30 17.94
C GLN A 439 -15.68 -6.27 17.22
N ARG A 440 -16.75 -5.77 16.59
CA ARG A 440 -17.68 -6.59 15.81
C ARG A 440 -16.95 -7.31 14.67
N ALA A 441 -16.17 -6.55 13.88
CA ALA A 441 -15.43 -7.07 12.73
C ALA A 441 -14.51 -8.24 13.13
N LEU A 442 -13.74 -8.06 14.21
CA LEU A 442 -12.83 -9.10 14.71
C LEU A 442 -13.58 -10.33 15.23
N SER A 443 -14.69 -10.13 15.95
CA SER A 443 -15.51 -11.25 16.44
C SER A 443 -16.16 -12.03 15.29
N ASP A 444 -16.63 -11.34 14.25
CA ASP A 444 -17.25 -11.98 13.10
C ASP A 444 -16.20 -12.74 12.25
N LEU A 445 -14.97 -12.18 12.14
CA LEU A 445 -13.86 -12.87 11.48
C LEU A 445 -13.44 -14.13 12.24
N ASP A 446 -13.28 -14.03 13.57
CA ASP A 446 -12.87 -15.17 14.39
C ASP A 446 -13.90 -16.32 14.28
N ARG A 447 -15.20 -16.00 14.23
CA ARG A 447 -16.28 -16.98 13.98
C ARG A 447 -16.15 -17.62 12.59
N ALA A 448 -16.00 -16.81 11.53
CA ALA A 448 -15.88 -17.32 10.17
C ALA A 448 -14.65 -18.22 9.97
N LEU A 449 -13.54 -17.92 10.67
CA LEU A 449 -12.36 -18.76 10.67
C LEU A 449 -12.59 -20.10 11.35
N SER A 450 -13.23 -20.10 12.54
CA SER A 450 -13.57 -21.33 13.27
C SER A 450 -14.50 -22.23 12.46
N ASP A 451 -15.57 -21.67 11.88
CA ASP A 451 -16.53 -22.42 11.05
C ASP A 451 -15.87 -23.04 9.82
N SER A 452 -14.80 -22.42 9.30
CA SER A 452 -14.05 -22.92 8.12
C SER A 452 -13.05 -24.03 8.45
N GLU A 453 -12.66 -24.21 9.71
CA GLU A 453 -11.76 -25.30 10.15
C GLU A 453 -12.54 -26.60 10.37
N ASP A 454 -13.82 -26.51 10.67
CA ASP A 454 -14.70 -27.66 10.90
C ASP A 454 -15.27 -28.28 9.60
N THR A 455 -15.00 -27.66 8.43
CA THR A 455 -15.49 -28.08 7.09
C THR A 455 -14.31 -28.50 6.18
#